data_4b7680963c6da1cf670b762490bd8cdc
#
_entry.id   4b7680963c6da1cf670b762490bd8cdc
#
_cell.length_a   1.000
_cell.length_b   1.000
_cell.length_c   1.000
_cell.angle_alpha   90.00
_cell.angle_beta   90.00
_cell.angle_gamma   90.00
#
_symmetry.space_group_name_H-M   'P 1'
#
loop_
_entity.id
_entity.type
_entity.pdbx_description
1 polymer ?
#
loop_
_entity_poly.entity_id
_entity_poly.type
_entity_poly.pdbx_seq_one_letter_code
_entity_poly.pdbx_strand_id
1 'polypeptide(L)'
;MIDSSLLAELIAHAREEAPNECCGVLAVEPQPSQDGQSPRAVGLHRATNTAASPLRFEIDGREVLRLIDAIERDGYELGAIYHSHTRTSPYPSQTDINFAAHWPGVEWVIVGLSDPQAPEVRSYLIDGGRIEEVTI
;
A
#
# COMPACT_ATOMS: atom_id res chain seq x y z
N MET A 1 1.89 7.86 8.42
CA MET A 1 3.31 7.96 8.84
C MET A 1 3.92 6.57 8.87
N ILE A 2 5.00 6.37 8.16
CA ILE A 2 5.67 5.07 8.03
C ILE A 2 7.12 5.27 8.49
N ASP A 3 7.55 4.50 9.49
CA ASP A 3 8.92 4.61 9.99
C ASP A 3 9.94 3.91 9.07
N SER A 4 11.22 4.10 9.35
CA SER A 4 12.30 3.56 8.52
C SER A 4 12.31 2.03 8.48
N SER A 5 11.89 1.38 9.55
CA SER A 5 11.82 -0.08 9.62
C SER A 5 10.76 -0.63 8.67
N LEU A 6 9.56 -0.04 8.67
CA LEU A 6 8.50 -0.43 7.76
C LEU A 6 8.81 -0.08 6.30
N LEU A 7 9.47 1.06 6.06
CA LEU A 7 9.95 1.40 4.71
C LEU A 7 10.91 0.34 4.18
N ALA A 8 11.82 -0.15 5.02
CA ALA A 8 12.75 -1.21 4.65
C ALA A 8 12.01 -2.51 4.32
N GLU A 9 10.96 -2.86 5.08
CA GLU A 9 10.14 -4.05 4.79
C GLU A 9 9.37 -3.92 3.49
N LEU A 10 8.81 -2.75 3.19
CA LEU A 10 8.12 -2.48 1.93
C LEU A 10 9.07 -2.68 0.74
N ILE A 11 10.25 -2.09 0.82
CA ILE A 11 11.26 -2.19 -0.25
C ILE A 11 11.75 -3.62 -0.41
N ALA A 12 11.96 -4.34 0.69
CA ALA A 12 12.38 -5.74 0.65
C ALA A 12 11.34 -6.61 -0.06
N HIS A 13 10.06 -6.43 0.28
CA HIS A 13 8.98 -7.18 -0.37
C HIS A 13 8.91 -6.88 -1.87
N ALA A 14 9.01 -5.61 -2.24
CA ALA A 14 9.00 -5.20 -3.64
C ALA A 14 10.15 -5.85 -4.44
N ARG A 15 11.34 -5.88 -3.87
CA ARG A 15 12.52 -6.50 -4.49
C ARG A 15 12.39 -8.01 -4.63
N GLU A 16 11.85 -8.68 -3.61
CA GLU A 16 11.66 -10.13 -3.62
C GLU A 16 10.68 -10.58 -4.70
N GLU A 17 9.62 -9.80 -4.94
CA GLU A 17 8.59 -10.15 -5.92
C GLU A 17 8.93 -9.73 -7.36
N ALA A 18 9.88 -8.80 -7.52
CA ALA A 18 10.24 -8.33 -8.87
C ALA A 18 10.64 -9.49 -9.78
N PRO A 19 10.24 -9.51 -11.05
CA PRO A 19 9.65 -8.42 -11.84
C PRO A 19 8.14 -8.23 -11.66
N ASN A 20 7.47 -9.04 -10.86
CA ASN A 20 6.05 -8.90 -10.59
C ASN A 20 5.81 -7.81 -9.53
N GLU A 21 4.64 -7.19 -9.57
CA GLU A 21 4.23 -6.29 -8.51
C GLU A 21 4.00 -7.07 -7.21
N CYS A 22 4.52 -6.56 -6.10
CA CYS A 22 4.12 -7.03 -4.79
C CYS A 22 2.86 -6.30 -4.33
N CYS A 23 2.20 -6.82 -3.31
CA CYS A 23 1.07 -6.15 -2.69
C CYS A 23 0.91 -6.58 -1.23
N GLY A 24 0.19 -5.78 -0.48
CA GLY A 24 -0.10 -6.03 0.92
C GLY A 24 -0.86 -4.86 1.53
N VAL A 25 -0.95 -4.89 2.85
CA VAL A 25 -1.66 -3.86 3.61
C VAL A 25 -0.83 -3.42 4.81
N LEU A 26 -1.08 -2.19 5.27
CA LEU A 26 -0.49 -1.66 6.48
C LEU A 26 -1.56 -1.52 7.55
N ALA A 27 -1.25 -2.02 8.74
CA ALA A 27 -2.02 -1.76 9.94
C ALA A 27 -1.61 -0.42 10.51
N VAL A 28 -2.57 0.37 10.95
CA VAL A 28 -2.35 1.69 11.54
C VAL A 28 -3.03 1.80 12.89
N GLU A 29 -2.54 2.71 13.72
CA GLU A 29 -3.21 3.06 14.97
C GLU A 29 -4.55 3.70 14.66
N PRO A 30 -5.64 3.29 15.36
CA PRO A 30 -6.92 3.96 15.22
C PRO A 30 -6.78 5.38 15.82
N GLN A 31 -6.94 6.38 14.98
CA GLN A 31 -6.91 7.77 15.42
C GLN A 31 -8.24 8.44 15.14
N PRO A 32 -8.77 9.22 16.10
CA PRO A 32 -9.79 10.17 15.73
C PRO A 32 -9.18 11.12 14.69
N SER A 33 -9.92 11.39 13.64
CA SER A 33 -9.46 12.29 12.57
C SER A 33 -9.08 13.64 13.17
N GLN A 34 -7.80 13.90 13.28
CA GLN A 34 -7.26 15.18 13.71
C GLN A 34 -6.37 15.74 12.62
N ASP A 35 -6.79 16.90 12.09
CA ASP A 35 -5.94 17.81 11.32
C ASP A 35 -5.22 17.25 10.08
N GLY A 36 -5.81 16.28 9.38
CA GLY A 36 -5.25 15.78 8.12
C GLY A 36 -3.92 15.04 8.24
N GLN A 37 -3.53 14.64 9.45
CA GLN A 37 -2.34 13.82 9.64
C GLN A 37 -2.63 12.36 9.36
N SER A 38 -1.72 11.72 8.62
CA SER A 38 -1.77 10.28 8.40
C SER A 38 -1.60 9.54 9.72
N PRO A 39 -2.41 8.49 9.98
CA PRO A 39 -2.22 7.66 11.16
C PRO A 39 -0.86 6.95 11.09
N ARG A 40 -0.34 6.60 12.27
CA ARG A 40 0.93 5.90 12.36
C ARG A 40 0.78 4.45 11.96
N ALA A 41 1.57 4.00 10.99
CA ALA A 41 1.65 2.59 10.62
C ALA A 41 2.39 1.79 11.69
N VAL A 42 1.84 0.64 12.06
CA VAL A 42 2.38 -0.21 13.13
C VAL A 42 2.77 -1.60 12.66
N GLY A 43 2.33 -2.01 11.47
CA GLY A 43 2.67 -3.33 10.96
C GLY A 43 2.41 -3.46 9.48
N LEU A 44 3.16 -4.35 8.85
CA LEU A 44 3.05 -4.67 7.45
C LEU A 44 2.56 -6.12 7.32
N HIS A 45 1.55 -6.33 6.49
CA HIS A 45 1.01 -7.64 6.19
C HIS A 45 1.12 -7.89 4.70
N ARG A 46 2.01 -8.81 4.32
CA ARG A 46 2.19 -9.20 2.92
C ARG A 46 0.95 -9.92 2.41
N ALA A 47 0.59 -9.65 1.16
CA ALA A 47 -0.45 -10.38 0.46
C ALA A 47 0.13 -11.02 -0.80
N THR A 48 -0.64 -11.93 -1.39
CA THR A 48 -0.28 -12.58 -2.64
C THR A 48 -0.87 -11.81 -3.80
N ASN A 49 -0.04 -11.45 -4.78
CA ASN A 49 -0.52 -10.92 -6.05
C ASN A 49 -1.03 -12.08 -6.90
N THR A 50 -2.34 -12.32 -6.91
CA THR A 50 -2.93 -13.41 -7.67
C THR A 50 -2.86 -13.20 -9.19
N ALA A 51 -2.68 -11.96 -9.64
CA ALA A 51 -2.44 -11.65 -11.04
C ALA A 51 -1.05 -12.09 -11.51
N ALA A 52 -0.09 -12.21 -10.57
CA ALA A 52 1.30 -12.58 -10.84
C ALA A 52 1.86 -11.79 -12.04
N SER A 53 1.66 -10.47 -12.04
CA SER A 53 1.92 -9.60 -13.19
C SER A 53 2.91 -8.48 -12.83
N PRO A 54 3.77 -8.08 -13.77
CA PRO A 54 4.60 -6.88 -13.58
C PRO A 54 3.84 -5.57 -13.85
N LEU A 55 2.58 -5.64 -14.26
CA LEU A 55 1.79 -4.47 -14.69
C LEU A 55 0.61 -4.15 -13.78
N ARG A 56 0.20 -5.09 -12.91
CA ARG A 56 -0.94 -4.92 -12.02
C ARG A 56 -0.89 -5.90 -10.86
N PHE A 57 -1.71 -5.65 -9.86
CA PHE A 57 -1.89 -6.58 -8.75
C PHE A 57 -3.36 -6.84 -8.49
N GLU A 58 -3.63 -8.01 -7.91
CA GLU A 58 -4.93 -8.39 -7.38
C GLU A 58 -4.72 -9.15 -6.08
N ILE A 59 -5.57 -8.90 -5.09
CA ILE A 59 -5.56 -9.64 -3.83
C ILE A 59 -6.87 -10.40 -3.74
N ASP A 60 -6.78 -11.72 -3.45
CA ASP A 60 -7.98 -12.53 -3.23
C ASP A 60 -8.82 -11.95 -2.09
N GLY A 61 -10.13 -11.85 -2.29
CA GLY A 61 -11.03 -11.26 -1.29
C GLY A 61 -11.02 -11.98 0.05
N ARG A 62 -10.79 -13.30 0.06
CA ARG A 62 -10.66 -14.08 1.31
C ARG A 62 -9.40 -13.70 2.07
N GLU A 63 -8.31 -13.44 1.36
CA GLU A 63 -7.07 -12.97 1.97
C GLU A 63 -7.25 -11.59 2.59
N VAL A 64 -7.92 -10.69 1.89
CA VAL A 64 -8.23 -9.35 2.42
C VAL A 64 -9.01 -9.45 3.72
N LEU A 65 -10.06 -10.29 3.76
CA LEU A 65 -10.86 -10.47 4.97
C LEU A 65 -10.05 -11.03 6.13
N ARG A 66 -9.16 -12.00 5.87
CA ARG A 66 -8.27 -12.54 6.91
C ARG A 66 -7.32 -11.49 7.45
N LEU A 67 -6.78 -10.65 6.56
CA LEU A 67 -5.86 -9.58 6.97
C LEU A 67 -6.57 -8.53 7.81
N ILE A 68 -7.76 -8.10 7.41
CA ILE A 68 -8.58 -7.16 8.19
C ILE A 68 -8.87 -7.74 9.58
N ASP A 69 -9.29 -9.00 9.64
CA ASP A 69 -9.60 -9.69 10.89
C ASP A 69 -8.39 -9.71 11.83
N ALA A 70 -7.23 -10.08 11.32
CA ALA A 70 -6.00 -10.13 12.10
C ALA A 70 -5.60 -8.75 12.63
N ILE A 71 -5.72 -7.73 11.80
CA ILE A 71 -5.40 -6.35 12.16
C ILE A 71 -6.35 -5.84 13.26
N GLU A 72 -7.66 -6.07 13.09
CA GLU A 72 -8.66 -5.62 14.05
C GLU A 72 -8.57 -6.34 15.39
N ARG A 73 -8.20 -7.62 15.40
CA ARG A 73 -7.97 -8.38 16.64
C ARG A 73 -6.84 -7.77 17.49
N ASP A 74 -5.84 -7.19 16.85
CA ASP A 74 -4.74 -6.55 17.54
C ASP A 74 -5.07 -5.11 17.98
N GLY A 75 -6.28 -4.63 17.72
CA GLY A 75 -6.73 -3.30 18.08
C GLY A 75 -6.33 -2.21 17.08
N TYR A 76 -5.93 -2.58 15.88
CA TYR A 76 -5.53 -1.66 14.82
C TYR A 76 -6.55 -1.63 13.69
N GLU A 77 -6.31 -0.79 12.70
CA GLU A 77 -7.15 -0.65 11.51
C GLU A 77 -6.31 -0.83 10.24
N LEU A 78 -6.96 -1.30 9.17
CA LEU A 78 -6.34 -1.28 7.85
C LEU A 78 -6.29 0.17 7.37
N GLY A 79 -5.11 0.75 7.27
CA GLY A 79 -4.94 2.16 6.92
C GLY A 79 -4.34 2.41 5.56
N ALA A 80 -3.69 1.42 4.97
CA ALA A 80 -3.09 1.56 3.64
C ALA A 80 -3.09 0.24 2.90
N ILE A 81 -3.19 0.33 1.58
CA ILE A 81 -2.90 -0.77 0.67
C ILE A 81 -1.62 -0.40 -0.07
N TYR A 82 -0.65 -1.31 -0.13
CA TYR A 82 0.59 -1.04 -0.83
C TYR A 82 0.81 -2.00 -1.99
N HIS A 83 1.52 -1.53 -2.98
CA HIS A 83 2.01 -2.35 -4.09
C HIS A 83 3.27 -1.72 -4.67
N SER A 84 3.90 -2.43 -5.62
CA SER A 84 5.09 -1.92 -6.28
C SER A 84 4.84 -1.68 -7.76
N HIS A 85 5.52 -0.67 -8.31
CA HIS A 85 5.68 -0.46 -9.74
C HIS A 85 7.12 -0.83 -10.08
N THR A 86 7.33 -1.89 -10.85
CA THR A 86 8.67 -2.41 -11.10
C THR A 86 9.38 -1.70 -12.26
N ARG A 87 8.64 -1.02 -13.14
CA ARG A 87 9.16 -0.38 -14.35
C ARG A 87 8.80 1.09 -14.49
N THR A 88 7.80 1.55 -13.75
CA THR A 88 7.29 2.92 -13.83
C THR A 88 7.51 3.66 -12.52
N SER A 89 7.30 4.98 -12.55
CA SER A 89 7.38 5.79 -11.34
C SER A 89 6.30 5.39 -10.33
N PRO A 90 6.51 5.66 -9.03
CA PRO A 90 5.53 5.34 -7.98
C PRO A 90 4.37 6.35 -7.97
N TYR A 91 3.59 6.34 -9.04
CA TYR A 91 2.41 7.17 -9.21
C TYR A 91 1.22 6.29 -9.60
N PRO A 92 0.01 6.54 -9.07
CA PRO A 92 -1.15 5.68 -9.34
C PRO A 92 -1.46 5.53 -10.82
N SER A 93 -1.62 4.29 -11.25
CA SER A 93 -2.10 3.95 -12.60
C SER A 93 -3.63 4.10 -12.66
N GLN A 94 -4.19 4.03 -13.88
CA GLN A 94 -5.65 4.04 -14.02
C GLN A 94 -6.28 2.83 -13.30
N THR A 95 -5.62 1.69 -13.33
CA THR A 95 -6.06 0.49 -12.59
C THR A 95 -6.09 0.76 -11.09
N ASP A 96 -5.06 1.40 -10.55
CA ASP A 96 -5.00 1.78 -9.13
C ASP A 96 -6.15 2.72 -8.76
N ILE A 97 -6.42 3.71 -9.60
CA ILE A 97 -7.53 4.66 -9.38
C ILE A 97 -8.87 3.93 -9.35
N ASN A 98 -9.06 2.98 -10.24
CA ASN A 98 -10.30 2.19 -10.29
C ASN A 98 -10.48 1.34 -9.03
N PHE A 99 -9.42 0.71 -8.53
CA PHE A 99 -9.46 -0.04 -7.27
C PHE A 99 -9.72 0.86 -6.07
N ALA A 100 -9.15 2.04 -6.05
CA ALA A 100 -9.30 2.97 -4.93
C ALA A 100 -10.75 3.37 -4.67
N ALA A 101 -11.61 3.31 -5.69
CA ALA A 101 -13.04 3.60 -5.53
C ALA A 101 -13.73 2.65 -4.54
N HIS A 102 -13.18 1.45 -4.33
CA HIS A 102 -13.71 0.44 -3.40
C HIS A 102 -13.15 0.58 -1.98
N TRP A 103 -12.19 1.47 -1.76
CA TRP A 103 -11.46 1.61 -0.50
C TRP A 103 -11.37 3.08 -0.06
N PRO A 104 -12.53 3.73 0.21
CA PRO A 104 -12.49 5.14 0.60
C PRO A 104 -11.74 5.35 1.90
N GLY A 105 -10.92 6.40 1.96
CA GLY A 105 -10.16 6.77 3.15
C GLY A 105 -8.88 6.00 3.38
N VAL A 106 -8.59 4.97 2.59
CA VAL A 106 -7.36 4.18 2.69
C VAL A 106 -6.26 4.85 1.87
N GLU A 107 -5.06 4.92 2.44
CA GLU A 107 -3.90 5.43 1.69
C GLU A 107 -3.37 4.38 0.72
N TRP A 108 -2.84 4.84 -0.39
CA TRP A 108 -2.23 4.00 -1.42
C TRP A 108 -0.73 4.23 -1.43
N VAL A 109 0.00 3.24 -0.93
CA VAL A 109 1.46 3.31 -0.84
C VAL A 109 2.06 2.57 -2.02
N ILE A 110 2.92 3.24 -2.78
CA ILE A 110 3.53 2.66 -3.98
C ILE A 110 5.04 2.69 -3.84
N VAL A 111 5.66 1.52 -4.03
CA VAL A 111 7.12 1.37 -4.07
C VAL A 111 7.56 1.36 -5.52
N GLY A 112 8.34 2.35 -5.93
CA GLY A 112 8.88 2.44 -7.28
C GLY A 112 10.27 1.81 -7.38
N LEU A 113 10.45 0.88 -8.30
CA LEU A 113 11.71 0.17 -8.55
C LEU A 113 12.25 0.43 -9.96
N SER A 114 11.83 1.52 -10.63
CA SER A 114 12.36 1.86 -11.95
C SER A 114 13.88 2.03 -11.94
N ASP A 115 14.42 2.56 -10.84
CA ASP A 115 15.85 2.48 -10.52
C ASP A 115 15.99 1.56 -9.30
N PRO A 116 16.43 0.31 -9.47
CA PRO A 116 16.54 -0.64 -8.36
C PRO A 116 17.54 -0.22 -7.27
N GLN A 117 18.47 0.67 -7.60
CA GLN A 117 19.47 1.17 -6.64
C GLN A 117 18.95 2.38 -5.85
N ALA A 118 17.88 3.01 -6.32
CA ALA A 118 17.27 4.17 -5.69
C ALA A 118 15.75 3.99 -5.60
N PRO A 119 15.26 3.01 -4.80
CA PRO A 119 13.83 2.79 -4.67
C PRO A 119 13.15 4.00 -4.02
N GLU A 120 11.96 4.33 -4.52
CA GLU A 120 11.15 5.41 -3.99
C GLU A 120 9.87 4.84 -3.36
N VAL A 121 9.43 5.46 -2.27
CA VAL A 121 8.14 5.12 -1.65
C VAL A 121 7.32 6.40 -1.54
N ARG A 122 6.10 6.37 -2.09
CA ARG A 122 5.16 7.49 -2.04
C ARG A 122 3.80 7.01 -1.60
N SER A 123 3.03 7.88 -0.98
CA SER A 123 1.69 7.58 -0.51
C SER A 123 0.69 8.59 -1.05
N TYR A 124 -0.52 8.12 -1.35
CA TYR A 124 -1.56 8.92 -1.98
C TYR A 124 -2.92 8.66 -1.35
N LEU A 125 -3.76 9.70 -1.32
CA LEU A 125 -5.19 9.55 -1.13
C LEU A 125 -5.85 9.73 -2.50
N ILE A 126 -6.75 8.81 -2.84
CA ILE A 126 -7.45 8.80 -4.13
C ILE A 126 -8.95 8.84 -3.86
N ASP A 127 -9.62 9.90 -4.29
CA ASP A 127 -11.04 10.09 -4.07
C ASP A 127 -11.70 10.64 -5.34
N GLY A 128 -12.64 9.87 -5.90
CA GLY A 128 -13.34 10.26 -7.12
C GLY A 128 -12.41 10.53 -8.31
N GLY A 129 -11.31 9.78 -8.41
CA GLY A 129 -10.30 9.98 -9.44
C GLY A 129 -9.32 11.13 -9.14
N ARG A 130 -9.49 11.80 -8.02
CA ARG A 130 -8.62 12.87 -7.56
C ARG A 130 -7.47 12.29 -6.74
N ILE A 131 -6.25 12.62 -7.11
CA ILE A 131 -5.04 12.07 -6.50
C ILE A 131 -4.34 13.16 -5.70
N GLU A 132 -4.09 12.88 -4.43
CA GLU A 132 -3.36 13.78 -3.54
C GLU A 132 -2.21 13.00 -2.90
N GLU A 133 -0.99 13.45 -3.12
CA GLU A 133 0.16 12.87 -2.44
C GLU A 133 0.17 13.30 -0.98
N VAL A 134 0.40 12.33 -0.09
CA VAL A 134 0.49 12.58 1.35
C VAL A 134 1.88 12.25 1.86
N THR A 135 2.30 12.96 2.90
CA THR A 135 3.62 12.75 3.50
C THR A 135 3.69 11.40 4.21
N ILE A 136 4.77 10.69 3.99
CA ILE A 136 5.06 9.41 4.64
C ILE A 136 5.53 9.61 6.08
#